data_9f2068caf4a78396dd21dbeda187bb9e
#
_entry.id   9f2068caf4a78396dd21dbeda187bb9e
#
_cell.length_a   1.000
_cell.length_b   1.000
_cell.length_c   1.000
_cell.angle_alpha   90.00
_cell.angle_beta   90.00
_cell.angle_gamma   90.00
#
_symmetry.space_group_name_H-M   'P 1'
#
loop_
_entity.id
_entity.type
_entity.pdbx_description
1 polymer ?
#
loop_
_entity_poly.entity_id
_entity_poly.type
_entity_poly.pdbx_seq_one_letter_code
_entity_poly.pdbx_strand_id
1 'polypeptide(L)'
;MGCVTASIACNHNSVISKEADYPIEVETGPEILTGSTRLKAGTAQKMILNMVSTATMVGIGKGNENLMVDLVRTNEKLEARLCNIVMEAAGCDRARAVQALSEAEGNGKVAIIMILSECGRLKAEEKLKEARGHVRRAVMQT
;
A
#
# COMPACT_ATOMS: atom_id res chain seq x y z
N MET A 1 -29.18 3.15 3.80
CA MET A 1 -27.79 3.49 3.40
C MET A 1 -27.24 2.26 2.68
N GLY A 2 -26.79 2.37 1.44
CA GLY A 2 -26.33 1.22 0.64
C GLY A 2 -24.83 0.95 0.80
N CYS A 3 -24.32 0.79 2.03
CA CYS A 3 -22.93 0.43 2.25
C CYS A 3 -22.74 -1.08 2.14
N VAL A 4 -21.70 -1.51 1.45
CA VAL A 4 -21.24 -2.88 1.42
C VAL A 4 -20.62 -3.22 2.77
N THR A 5 -20.94 -4.37 3.32
CA THR A 5 -20.51 -4.81 4.65
C THR A 5 -19.62 -6.04 4.58
N ALA A 6 -18.65 -6.13 5.49
CA ALA A 6 -17.83 -7.32 5.67
C ALA A 6 -17.78 -7.72 7.15
N SER A 7 -17.72 -9.01 7.43
CA SER A 7 -17.54 -9.53 8.79
C SER A 7 -16.31 -10.41 8.90
N ILE A 8 -15.71 -10.44 10.10
CA ILE A 8 -14.61 -11.35 10.43
C ILE A 8 -15.01 -12.14 11.68
N ALA A 9 -15.09 -13.45 11.56
CA ALA A 9 -15.39 -14.37 12.66
C ALA A 9 -14.32 -15.44 12.78
N CYS A 10 -14.00 -15.84 14.01
CA CYS A 10 -12.99 -16.87 14.29
C CYS A 10 -13.60 -18.26 14.52
N ASN A 11 -14.78 -18.50 13.98
CA ASN A 11 -15.49 -19.77 13.97
C ASN A 11 -16.37 -19.87 12.73
N HIS A 12 -16.73 -21.10 12.36
CA HIS A 12 -17.64 -21.34 11.23
C HIS A 12 -19.11 -21.07 11.57
N ASN A 13 -19.88 -20.74 10.56
CA ASN A 13 -21.33 -20.54 10.63
C ASN A 13 -21.74 -19.49 11.67
N SER A 14 -20.96 -18.45 11.83
CA SER A 14 -21.25 -17.38 12.79
C SER A 14 -22.50 -16.58 12.39
N VAL A 15 -23.24 -16.09 13.38
CA VAL A 15 -24.44 -15.30 13.13
C VAL A 15 -24.14 -14.05 12.34
N ILE A 16 -23.02 -13.37 12.66
CA ILE A 16 -22.58 -12.14 11.97
C ILE A 16 -22.26 -12.38 10.49
N SER A 17 -21.82 -13.58 10.15
CA SER A 17 -21.50 -13.93 8.75
C SER A 17 -22.74 -13.96 7.86
N LYS A 18 -23.90 -14.23 8.43
CA LYS A 18 -25.18 -14.26 7.68
C LYS A 18 -25.71 -12.88 7.34
N GLU A 19 -25.26 -11.86 8.08
CA GLU A 19 -25.71 -10.48 7.93
C GLU A 19 -24.75 -9.63 7.07
N ALA A 20 -23.58 -10.18 6.69
CA ALA A 20 -22.57 -9.46 5.93
C ALA A 20 -22.59 -9.84 4.45
N ASP A 21 -22.34 -8.86 3.57
CA ASP A 21 -22.18 -9.10 2.12
C ASP A 21 -20.92 -9.92 1.82
N TYR A 22 -19.85 -9.72 2.61
CA TYR A 22 -18.57 -10.44 2.49
C TYR A 22 -18.15 -11.03 3.84
N PRO A 23 -18.61 -12.23 4.19
CA PRO A 23 -18.19 -12.90 5.40
C PRO A 23 -16.80 -13.54 5.24
N ILE A 24 -15.94 -13.33 6.25
CA ILE A 24 -14.64 -13.99 6.38
C ILE A 24 -14.67 -14.82 7.66
N GLU A 25 -14.62 -16.12 7.52
CA GLU A 25 -14.59 -17.06 8.63
C GLU A 25 -13.23 -17.78 8.67
N VAL A 26 -12.55 -17.71 9.82
CA VAL A 26 -11.26 -18.37 10.03
C VAL A 26 -11.31 -19.18 11.32
N GLU A 27 -11.20 -20.48 11.21
CA GLU A 27 -11.16 -21.36 12.37
C GLU A 27 -9.80 -21.30 13.03
N THR A 28 -9.77 -20.78 14.27
CA THR A 28 -8.51 -20.65 15.04
C THR A 28 -8.35 -21.75 16.11
N GLY A 29 -9.39 -22.54 16.33
CA GLY A 29 -9.45 -23.55 17.38
C GLY A 29 -9.46 -22.94 18.79
N PRO A 30 -9.43 -23.79 19.83
CA PRO A 30 -9.50 -23.31 21.22
C PRO A 30 -8.24 -22.52 21.61
N GLU A 31 -8.45 -21.48 22.42
CA GLU A 31 -7.36 -20.72 23.02
C GLU A 31 -6.65 -21.54 24.11
N ILE A 32 -5.38 -21.20 24.39
CA ILE A 32 -4.62 -21.80 25.50
C ILE A 32 -5.30 -21.50 26.84
N LEU A 33 -5.78 -20.26 27.01
CA LEU A 33 -6.59 -19.87 28.15
C LEU A 33 -8.06 -19.82 27.73
N THR A 34 -8.83 -20.77 28.16
CA THR A 34 -10.25 -20.90 27.81
C THR A 34 -11.04 -19.63 28.15
N GLY A 35 -11.77 -19.15 27.16
CA GLY A 35 -12.58 -17.92 27.26
C GLY A 35 -11.84 -16.64 26.92
N SER A 36 -10.53 -16.67 26.69
CA SER A 36 -9.74 -15.51 26.26
C SER A 36 -9.42 -15.55 24.78
N THR A 37 -10.04 -14.71 23.96
CA THR A 37 -9.87 -14.67 22.48
C THR A 37 -8.73 -13.76 22.02
N ARG A 38 -7.66 -13.64 22.82
CA ARG A 38 -6.59 -12.65 22.60
C ARG A 38 -5.46 -13.13 21.71
N LEU A 39 -5.07 -14.42 21.80
CA LEU A 39 -3.91 -14.95 21.13
C LEU A 39 -4.22 -15.41 19.70
N LYS A 40 -4.91 -16.53 19.55
CA LYS A 40 -5.21 -17.09 18.21
C LYS A 40 -6.21 -16.23 17.45
N ALA A 41 -7.39 -15.99 18.02
CA ALA A 41 -8.43 -15.22 17.39
C ALA A 41 -8.01 -13.77 17.14
N GLY A 42 -7.45 -13.09 18.13
CA GLY A 42 -6.97 -11.72 17.98
C GLY A 42 -5.84 -11.59 16.96
N THR A 43 -4.93 -12.58 16.88
CA THR A 43 -3.88 -12.61 15.86
C THR A 43 -4.46 -12.80 14.46
N ALA A 44 -5.39 -13.74 14.27
CA ALA A 44 -6.03 -13.99 12.99
C ALA A 44 -6.78 -12.73 12.50
N GLN A 45 -7.57 -12.10 13.35
CA GLN A 45 -8.27 -10.86 13.02
C GLN A 45 -7.30 -9.74 12.60
N LYS A 46 -6.22 -9.53 13.37
CA LYS A 46 -5.20 -8.55 13.03
C LYS A 46 -4.57 -8.83 11.66
N MET A 47 -4.25 -10.08 11.37
CA MET A 47 -3.67 -10.46 10.08
C MET A 47 -4.64 -10.19 8.92
N ILE A 48 -5.91 -10.55 9.07
CA ILE A 48 -6.94 -10.31 8.05
C ILE A 48 -7.10 -8.81 7.80
N LEU A 49 -7.21 -7.99 8.85
CA LEU A 49 -7.33 -6.54 8.72
C LEU A 49 -6.10 -5.93 8.02
N ASN A 50 -4.90 -6.42 8.35
CA ASN A 50 -3.67 -5.97 7.69
C ASN A 50 -3.61 -6.41 6.22
N MET A 51 -4.06 -7.62 5.89
CA MET A 51 -4.17 -8.08 4.49
C MET A 51 -5.13 -7.20 3.69
N VAL A 52 -6.32 -6.94 4.22
CA VAL A 52 -7.32 -6.07 3.56
C VAL A 52 -6.77 -4.66 3.36
N SER A 53 -6.20 -4.04 4.40
CA SER A 53 -5.66 -2.69 4.30
C SER A 53 -4.47 -2.62 3.33
N THR A 54 -3.56 -3.59 3.38
CA THR A 54 -2.40 -3.65 2.48
C THR A 54 -2.84 -3.83 1.02
N ALA A 55 -3.74 -4.78 0.75
CA ALA A 55 -4.28 -5.00 -0.59
C ALA A 55 -4.99 -3.74 -1.13
N THR A 56 -5.75 -3.05 -0.28
CA THR A 56 -6.39 -1.79 -0.63
C THR A 56 -5.36 -0.72 -1.00
N MET A 57 -4.31 -0.54 -0.19
CA MET A 57 -3.26 0.45 -0.46
C MET A 57 -2.50 0.14 -1.75
N VAL A 58 -2.20 -1.13 -2.02
CA VAL A 58 -1.62 -1.56 -3.30
C VAL A 58 -2.60 -1.31 -4.45
N GLY A 59 -3.88 -1.63 -4.27
CA GLY A 59 -4.94 -1.44 -5.27
C GLY A 59 -5.15 0.01 -5.69
N ILE A 60 -4.93 0.98 -4.81
CA ILE A 60 -5.01 2.42 -5.12
C ILE A 60 -3.65 3.03 -5.54
N GLY A 61 -2.65 2.19 -5.81
CA GLY A 61 -1.36 2.62 -6.38
C GLY A 61 -0.37 3.20 -5.37
N LYS A 62 -0.49 2.88 -4.07
CA LYS A 62 0.50 3.29 -3.06
C LYS A 62 1.74 2.40 -3.02
N GLY A 63 1.70 1.25 -3.68
CA GLY A 63 2.82 0.35 -3.86
C GLY A 63 3.32 0.33 -5.31
N ASN A 64 4.61 0.08 -5.48
CA ASN A 64 5.24 -0.28 -6.74
C ASN A 64 6.15 -1.48 -6.47
N GLU A 65 5.79 -2.65 -7.02
CA GLU A 65 6.38 -3.94 -6.66
C GLU A 65 6.26 -4.18 -5.14
N ASN A 66 7.37 -4.37 -4.43
CA ASN A 66 7.44 -4.51 -2.98
C ASN A 66 7.70 -3.19 -2.22
N LEU A 67 7.77 -2.06 -2.94
CA LEU A 67 8.12 -0.76 -2.38
C LEU A 67 6.89 0.10 -2.11
N MET A 68 6.85 0.70 -0.93
CA MET A 68 5.84 1.70 -0.56
C MET A 68 6.27 3.08 -1.07
N VAL A 69 5.84 3.43 -2.28
CA VAL A 69 6.30 4.65 -2.98
C VAL A 69 5.56 5.94 -2.61
N ASP A 70 4.46 5.82 -1.86
CA ASP A 70 3.61 6.94 -1.45
C ASP A 70 3.89 7.34 0.01
N LEU A 71 5.13 7.71 0.29
CA LEU A 71 5.61 8.09 1.60
C LEU A 71 5.53 9.61 1.79
N VAL A 72 4.93 10.06 2.91
CA VAL A 72 4.90 11.47 3.30
C VAL A 72 6.14 11.76 4.17
N ARG A 73 6.94 12.75 3.79
CA ARG A 73 8.16 13.15 4.48
C ARG A 73 7.83 13.99 5.71
N THR A 74 7.83 13.38 6.88
CA THR A 74 7.57 14.10 8.15
C THR A 74 8.82 14.24 9.02
N ASN A 75 9.90 13.54 8.69
CA ASN A 75 11.17 13.59 9.41
C ASN A 75 12.33 13.10 8.54
N GLU A 76 13.58 13.35 8.97
CA GLU A 76 14.80 12.97 8.25
C GLU A 76 14.90 11.47 7.95
N LYS A 77 14.43 10.60 8.86
CA LYS A 77 14.43 9.16 8.65
C LYS A 77 13.54 8.76 7.46
N LEU A 78 12.39 9.40 7.31
CA LEU A 78 11.47 9.15 6.19
C LEU A 78 11.99 9.75 4.88
N GLU A 79 12.73 10.86 4.92
CA GLU A 79 13.41 11.41 3.74
C GLU A 79 14.50 10.46 3.24
N ALA A 80 15.35 9.97 4.13
CA ALA A 80 16.39 9.00 3.77
C ALA A 80 15.78 7.71 3.20
N ARG A 81 14.66 7.24 3.78
CA ARG A 81 13.93 6.06 3.29
C ARG A 81 13.33 6.30 1.91
N LEU A 82 12.73 7.46 1.67
CA LEU A 82 12.15 7.80 0.37
C LEU A 82 13.24 7.86 -0.72
N CYS A 83 14.41 8.44 -0.42
CA CYS A 83 15.54 8.44 -1.33
C CYS A 83 15.97 7.02 -1.71
N ASN A 84 16.10 6.13 -0.73
CA ASN A 84 16.46 4.72 -0.99
C ASN A 84 15.40 4.01 -1.84
N ILE A 85 14.11 4.27 -1.60
CA ILE A 85 13.00 3.74 -2.41
C ILE A 85 13.10 4.21 -3.86
N VAL A 86 13.39 5.49 -4.09
CA VAL A 86 13.57 6.03 -5.46
C VAL A 86 14.77 5.41 -6.14
N MET A 87 15.91 5.26 -5.44
CA MET A 87 17.10 4.58 -5.96
C MET A 87 16.78 3.14 -6.40
N GLU A 88 16.10 2.38 -5.56
CA GLU A 88 15.75 0.98 -5.82
C GLU A 88 14.72 0.86 -6.97
N ALA A 89 13.66 1.66 -6.94
CA ALA A 89 12.59 1.62 -7.93
C ALA A 89 13.02 2.10 -9.32
N ALA A 90 13.94 3.06 -9.40
CA ALA A 90 14.40 3.65 -10.65
C ALA A 90 15.78 3.14 -11.10
N GLY A 91 16.45 2.30 -10.29
CA GLY A 91 17.78 1.77 -10.63
C GLY A 91 18.86 2.87 -10.76
N CYS A 92 18.78 3.94 -9.96
CA CYS A 92 19.67 5.09 -10.06
C CYS A 92 20.54 5.29 -8.80
N ASP A 93 21.56 6.11 -8.91
CA ASP A 93 22.38 6.50 -7.77
C ASP A 93 21.68 7.52 -6.85
N ARG A 94 22.29 7.77 -5.68
CA ARG A 94 21.76 8.71 -4.68
C ARG A 94 21.67 10.14 -5.19
N ALA A 95 22.65 10.59 -5.97
CA ALA A 95 22.68 11.96 -6.47
C ALA A 95 21.50 12.21 -7.41
N ARG A 96 21.22 11.28 -8.31
CA ARG A 96 20.09 11.34 -9.22
C ARG A 96 18.75 11.25 -8.49
N ALA A 97 18.63 10.37 -7.48
CA ALA A 97 17.42 10.24 -6.67
C ALA A 97 17.11 11.54 -5.89
N VAL A 98 18.12 12.15 -5.26
CA VAL A 98 17.97 13.41 -4.52
C VAL A 98 17.56 14.55 -5.47
N GLN A 99 18.20 14.66 -6.63
CA GLN A 99 17.85 15.66 -7.64
C GLN A 99 16.39 15.50 -8.09
N ALA A 100 15.99 14.29 -8.47
CA ALA A 100 14.62 14.02 -8.93
C ALA A 100 13.58 14.28 -7.83
N LEU A 101 13.88 13.93 -6.58
CA LEU A 101 13.01 14.22 -5.45
C LEU A 101 12.88 15.72 -5.19
N SER A 102 13.94 16.49 -5.36
CA SER A 102 13.89 17.96 -5.25
C SER A 102 13.01 18.57 -6.34
N GLU A 103 13.20 18.15 -7.60
CA GLU A 103 12.42 18.62 -8.74
C GLU A 103 10.94 18.21 -8.65
N ALA A 104 10.67 17.02 -8.07
CA ALA A 104 9.32 16.50 -7.82
C ALA A 104 8.66 17.04 -6.54
N GLU A 105 9.23 18.06 -5.88
CA GLU A 105 8.78 18.62 -4.60
C GLU A 105 8.55 17.54 -3.53
N GLY A 106 9.36 16.48 -3.58
CA GLY A 106 9.32 15.38 -2.64
C GLY A 106 8.27 14.30 -2.90
N ASN A 107 7.63 14.32 -4.05
CA ASN A 107 6.75 13.24 -4.48
C ASN A 107 7.58 12.09 -5.06
N GLY A 108 7.69 10.98 -4.31
CA GLY A 108 8.48 9.82 -4.73
C GLY A 108 7.98 9.16 -6.03
N LYS A 109 6.68 9.09 -6.24
CA LYS A 109 6.10 8.52 -7.46
C LYS A 109 6.46 9.34 -8.69
N VAL A 110 6.33 10.67 -8.58
CA VAL A 110 6.68 11.60 -9.66
C VAL A 110 8.17 11.50 -9.96
N ALA A 111 9.02 11.50 -8.93
CA ALA A 111 10.47 11.35 -9.09
C ALA A 111 10.86 10.05 -9.83
N ILE A 112 10.25 8.92 -9.47
CA ILE A 112 10.48 7.64 -10.14
C ILE A 112 10.07 7.71 -11.62
N ILE A 113 8.89 8.27 -11.93
CA ILE A 113 8.41 8.40 -13.30
C ILE A 113 9.32 9.35 -14.11
N MET A 114 9.77 10.46 -13.54
CA MET A 114 10.71 11.38 -14.18
C MET A 114 11.99 10.66 -14.61
N ILE A 115 12.55 9.83 -13.73
CA ILE A 115 13.77 9.06 -14.03
C ILE A 115 13.52 8.00 -15.10
N LEU A 116 12.49 7.15 -14.91
CA LEU A 116 12.23 6.01 -15.79
C LEU A 116 11.69 6.40 -17.17
N SER A 117 10.97 7.52 -17.27
CA SER A 117 10.41 8.01 -18.54
C SER A 117 11.23 9.15 -19.16
N GLU A 118 12.37 9.53 -18.55
CA GLU A 118 13.24 10.64 -19.00
C GLU A 118 12.45 11.93 -19.31
N CYS A 119 11.52 12.28 -18.44
CA CYS A 119 10.62 13.41 -18.66
C CYS A 119 10.64 14.41 -17.49
N GLY A 120 10.19 15.64 -17.74
CA GLY A 120 10.04 16.65 -16.71
C GLY A 120 8.85 16.39 -15.79
N ARG A 121 8.83 17.09 -14.63
CA ARG A 121 7.83 16.94 -13.57
C ARG A 121 6.38 17.00 -14.08
N LEU A 122 6.02 18.03 -14.86
CA LEU A 122 4.63 18.22 -15.33
C LEU A 122 4.13 17.01 -16.11
N LYS A 123 4.98 16.48 -17.01
CA LYS A 123 4.64 15.29 -17.78
C LYS A 123 4.57 14.02 -16.92
N ALA A 124 5.40 13.91 -15.90
CA ALA A 124 5.35 12.79 -14.95
C ALA A 124 4.08 12.83 -14.09
N GLU A 125 3.64 14.01 -13.66
CA GLU A 125 2.37 14.20 -12.93
C GLU A 125 1.15 13.85 -13.80
N GLU A 126 1.14 14.25 -15.07
CA GLU A 126 0.10 13.91 -16.04
C GLU A 126 0.02 12.39 -16.23
N LYS A 127 1.14 11.74 -16.54
CA LYS A 127 1.22 10.27 -16.65
C LYS A 127 0.73 9.56 -15.39
N LEU A 128 1.12 10.03 -14.20
CA LEU A 128 0.68 9.46 -12.94
C LEU A 128 -0.83 9.59 -12.75
N LYS A 129 -1.42 10.73 -13.11
CA LYS A 129 -2.85 10.98 -13.05
C LYS A 129 -3.63 10.06 -14.00
N GLU A 130 -3.21 9.95 -15.25
CA GLU A 130 -3.80 9.05 -16.25
C GLU A 130 -3.73 7.59 -15.82
N ALA A 131 -2.61 7.20 -15.19
CA ALA A 131 -2.40 5.88 -14.62
C ALA A 131 -3.11 5.66 -13.27
N ARG A 132 -3.96 6.61 -12.82
CA ARG A 132 -4.69 6.53 -11.54
C ARG A 132 -3.78 6.26 -10.34
N GLY A 133 -2.60 6.90 -10.31
CA GLY A 133 -1.66 6.81 -9.21
C GLY A 133 -0.72 5.59 -9.24
N HIS A 134 -0.78 4.74 -10.27
CA HIS A 134 0.07 3.57 -10.41
C HIS A 134 1.33 3.87 -11.21
N VAL A 135 2.50 3.87 -10.56
CA VAL A 135 3.81 4.15 -11.17
C VAL A 135 4.09 3.23 -12.36
N ARG A 136 3.93 1.91 -12.20
CA ARG A 136 4.19 0.93 -13.27
C ARG A 136 3.36 1.21 -14.52
N ARG A 137 2.08 1.54 -14.36
CA ARG A 137 1.20 1.87 -15.49
C ARG A 137 1.63 3.17 -16.18
N ALA A 138 2.02 4.19 -15.36
CA ALA A 138 2.48 5.47 -15.87
C ALA A 138 3.75 5.36 -16.73
N VAL A 139 4.65 4.44 -16.36
CA VAL A 139 5.90 4.21 -17.12
C VAL A 139 5.65 3.39 -18.39
N MET A 140 4.71 2.44 -18.37
CA MET A 140 4.40 1.57 -19.53
C MET A 140 3.56 2.24 -20.62
N GLN A 141 2.88 3.35 -20.31
CA GLN A 141 2.12 4.15 -21.29
C GLN A 141 3.08 5.11 -22.04
N THR A 142 3.94 4.54 -22.88
CA THR A 142 4.83 5.30 -23.75
C THR A 142 4.28 5.31 -25.16
#